data_724401d8082003b10effb473561d6fcd
#
_entry.id   724401d8082003b10effb473561d6fcd
#
_cell.length_a   1.000
_cell.length_b   1.000
_cell.length_c   1.000
_cell.angle_alpha   90.00
_cell.angle_beta   90.00
_cell.angle_gamma   90.00
#
_symmetry.space_group_name_H-M   'P 1'
#
loop_
_entity.id
_entity.type
_entity.pdbx_description
1 polymer ?
#
loop_
_entity_poly.entity_id
_entity_poly.type
_entity_poly.pdbx_seq_one_letter_code
_entity_poly.pdbx_strand_id
1 'polypeptide(L)'
;MAKEISKVVKLQARGGQANPSPPIGPALGAAGVNIMEFCKQFNARTQDKQGKILPVVITVYKDKSFDFVIKTAPAAVQLLEAAKVKGGSGEPNRKKVASITWEQVRAIAEDKMPDLSAFTIESAMSMIAGTARSMGITVTGEKPF
;
A
#
# COMPACT_ATOMS: atom_id res chain seq x y z
N MET A 1 15.75 20.42 16.82
CA MET A 1 15.51 19.35 17.81
C MET A 1 14.49 18.37 17.29
N ALA A 2 14.71 17.09 17.57
CA ALA A 2 13.73 16.08 17.24
C ALA A 2 12.49 16.24 18.12
N LYS A 3 11.32 16.27 17.52
CA LYS A 3 10.05 16.30 18.25
C LYS A 3 9.76 14.94 18.84
N GLU A 4 9.19 14.92 20.04
CA GLU A 4 8.78 13.65 20.64
C GLU A 4 7.54 13.10 19.92
N ILE A 5 7.62 11.84 19.52
CA ILE A 5 6.53 11.13 18.86
C ILE A 5 5.49 10.72 19.90
N SER A 6 4.27 11.19 19.74
CA SER A 6 3.13 10.80 20.58
C SER A 6 2.50 9.51 20.07
N LYS A 7 2.28 9.42 18.77
CA LYS A 7 1.59 8.30 18.15
C LYS A 7 2.02 8.11 16.70
N VAL A 8 1.95 6.88 16.22
CA VAL A 8 2.12 6.58 14.79
C VAL A 8 0.84 5.93 14.30
N VAL A 9 0.24 6.50 13.26
CA VAL A 9 -1.00 6.00 12.65
C VAL A 9 -0.69 5.50 11.26
N LYS A 10 -1.10 4.28 10.96
CA LYS A 10 -0.97 3.69 9.63
C LYS A 10 -2.36 3.50 9.03
N LEU A 11 -2.57 4.01 7.84
CA LEU A 11 -3.84 3.88 7.16
C LEU A 11 -3.66 3.82 5.64
N GLN A 12 -4.74 3.53 4.94
CA GLN A 12 -4.76 3.52 3.48
C GLN A 12 -5.84 4.51 3.02
N ALA A 13 -5.49 5.31 2.02
CA ALA A 13 -6.40 6.29 1.45
C ALA A 13 -6.24 6.33 -0.07
N ARG A 14 -7.31 6.70 -0.76
CA ARG A 14 -7.26 6.87 -2.20
C ARG A 14 -6.56 8.18 -2.55
N GLY A 15 -5.61 8.11 -3.49
CA GLY A 15 -4.87 9.28 -3.94
C GLY A 15 -5.80 10.35 -4.49
N GLY A 16 -5.61 11.58 -4.05
CA GLY A 16 -6.38 12.73 -4.47
C GLY A 16 -7.82 12.78 -3.94
N GLN A 17 -8.25 11.79 -3.16
CA GLN A 17 -9.63 11.66 -2.70
C GLN A 17 -9.75 11.44 -1.18
N ALA A 18 -8.74 11.82 -0.42
CA ALA A 18 -8.81 11.73 1.04
C ALA A 18 -9.86 12.71 1.58
N ASN A 19 -10.69 12.23 2.50
CA ASN A 19 -11.74 13.03 3.13
C ASN A 19 -11.92 12.61 4.59
N PRO A 20 -12.67 13.38 5.40
CA PRO A 20 -12.88 13.05 6.81
C PRO A 20 -13.73 11.81 7.09
N SER A 21 -14.23 11.15 6.07
CA SER A 21 -15.01 9.92 6.23
C SER A 21 -14.15 8.75 6.74
N PRO A 22 -14.75 7.71 7.37
CA PRO A 22 -14.01 6.52 7.73
C PRO A 22 -13.25 5.93 6.52
N PRO A 23 -12.04 5.38 6.70
CA PRO A 23 -11.34 5.17 7.97
C PRO A 23 -10.46 6.34 8.43
N ILE A 24 -10.35 7.42 7.67
CA ILE A 24 -9.40 8.51 7.94
C ILE A 24 -9.83 9.34 9.15
N GLY A 25 -11.09 9.78 9.18
CA GLY A 25 -11.58 10.63 10.25
C GLY A 25 -11.40 10.04 11.64
N PRO A 26 -11.93 8.85 11.92
CA PRO A 26 -11.80 8.24 13.24
C PRO A 26 -10.35 8.00 13.67
N ALA A 27 -9.49 7.55 12.75
CA ALA A 27 -8.08 7.27 13.04
C ALA A 27 -7.33 8.55 13.43
N LEU A 28 -7.50 9.63 12.67
CA LEU A 28 -6.85 10.90 12.94
C LEU A 28 -7.48 11.65 14.11
N GLY A 29 -8.78 11.56 14.26
CA GLY A 29 -9.50 12.14 15.40
C GLY A 29 -9.02 11.55 16.72
N ALA A 30 -8.84 10.24 16.80
CA ALA A 30 -8.31 9.56 17.97
C ALA A 30 -6.87 9.97 18.28
N ALA A 31 -6.10 10.33 17.26
CA ALA A 31 -4.72 10.81 17.42
C ALA A 31 -4.61 12.31 17.74
N GLY A 32 -5.72 13.05 17.61
CA GLY A 32 -5.73 14.48 17.86
C GLY A 32 -5.18 15.33 16.72
N VAL A 33 -5.14 14.80 15.51
CA VAL A 33 -4.61 15.47 14.33
C VAL A 33 -5.70 16.28 13.62
N ASN A 34 -5.33 17.39 13.01
CA ASN A 34 -6.23 18.15 12.16
C ASN A 34 -6.51 17.39 10.86
N ILE A 35 -7.70 16.79 10.78
CA ILE A 35 -8.11 15.92 9.69
C ILE A 35 -8.15 16.67 8.35
N MET A 36 -8.70 17.87 8.35
CA MET A 36 -8.85 18.67 7.13
C MET A 36 -7.49 19.06 6.53
N GLU A 37 -6.55 19.43 7.38
CA GLU A 37 -5.20 19.79 6.95
C GLU A 37 -4.48 18.57 6.36
N PHE A 38 -4.60 17.41 6.99
CA PHE A 38 -4.04 16.17 6.47
C PHE A 38 -4.63 15.85 5.10
N CYS A 39 -5.95 15.87 4.96
CA CYS A 39 -6.61 15.58 3.69
C CYS A 39 -6.14 16.51 2.57
N LYS A 40 -6.01 17.80 2.87
CA LYS A 40 -5.55 18.81 1.92
C LYS A 40 -4.13 18.53 1.44
N GLN A 41 -3.22 18.28 2.38
CA GLN A 41 -1.81 17.99 2.05
C GLN A 41 -1.67 16.66 1.31
N PHE A 42 -2.37 15.62 1.75
CA PHE A 42 -2.36 14.32 1.10
C PHE A 42 -2.87 14.42 -0.34
N ASN A 43 -4.00 15.07 -0.56
CA ASN A 43 -4.56 15.23 -1.88
C ASN A 43 -3.62 16.04 -2.80
N ALA A 44 -2.96 17.06 -2.28
CA ALA A 44 -1.97 17.82 -3.04
C ALA A 44 -0.78 16.96 -3.49
N ARG A 45 -0.29 16.08 -2.62
CA ARG A 45 0.85 15.20 -2.92
C ARG A 45 0.50 14.00 -3.81
N THR A 46 -0.77 13.63 -3.90
CA THR A 46 -1.21 12.43 -4.62
C THR A 46 -2.05 12.73 -5.86
N GLN A 47 -2.01 13.96 -6.36
CA GLN A 47 -2.76 14.34 -7.57
C GLN A 47 -2.42 13.50 -8.80
N ASP A 48 -1.15 13.10 -8.93
CA ASP A 48 -0.66 12.24 -10.00
C ASP A 48 -1.02 10.76 -9.83
N LYS A 49 -1.54 10.39 -8.65
CA LYS A 49 -1.88 9.01 -8.30
C LYS A 49 -3.34 8.87 -7.92
N GLN A 50 -4.20 9.64 -8.56
CA GLN A 50 -5.64 9.62 -8.28
C GLN A 50 -6.25 8.24 -8.52
N GLY A 51 -7.14 7.84 -7.60
CA GLY A 51 -7.86 6.58 -7.69
C GLY A 51 -7.08 5.36 -7.20
N LYS A 52 -5.79 5.47 -6.95
CA LYS A 52 -4.99 4.38 -6.39
C LYS A 52 -5.06 4.39 -4.87
N ILE A 53 -5.15 3.21 -4.28
CA ILE A 53 -5.08 3.08 -2.82
C ILE A 53 -3.60 3.18 -2.43
N LEU A 54 -3.29 4.14 -1.54
CA LEU A 54 -1.92 4.40 -1.10
C LEU A 54 -1.83 4.21 0.42
N PRO A 55 -0.87 3.42 0.91
CA PRO A 55 -0.59 3.34 2.34
C PRO A 55 0.07 4.63 2.81
N VAL A 56 -0.35 5.12 3.95
CA VAL A 56 0.20 6.33 4.56
C VAL A 56 0.60 6.02 5.99
N VAL A 57 1.82 6.40 6.36
CA VAL A 57 2.29 6.34 7.74
C VAL A 57 2.35 7.76 8.27
N ILE A 58 1.54 8.06 9.27
CA ILE A 58 1.43 9.39 9.86
C ILE A 58 2.08 9.36 11.23
N THR A 59 3.08 10.20 11.43
CA THR A 59 3.74 10.37 12.72
C THR A 59 3.16 11.60 13.40
N VAL A 60 2.55 11.41 14.57
CA VAL A 60 1.95 12.49 15.36
C VAL A 60 2.88 12.84 16.52
N TYR A 61 3.17 14.11 16.69
CA TYR A 61 4.05 14.61 17.72
C TYR A 61 3.26 15.14 18.92
N LYS A 62 3.91 15.29 20.06
CA LYS A 62 3.28 15.77 21.30
C LYS A 62 2.71 17.18 21.20
N ASP A 63 3.26 18.01 20.32
CA ASP A 63 2.76 19.37 20.06
C ASP A 63 1.56 19.41 19.12
N LYS A 64 0.97 18.25 18.78
CA LYS A 64 -0.15 18.08 17.84
C LYS A 64 0.19 18.34 16.39
N SER A 65 1.47 18.54 16.06
CA SER A 65 1.91 18.54 14.67
C SER A 65 2.01 17.10 14.15
N PHE A 66 2.07 16.95 12.83
CA PHE A 66 2.18 15.65 12.21
C PHE A 66 3.04 15.71 10.96
N ASP A 67 3.69 14.58 10.67
CA ASP A 67 4.33 14.34 9.39
C ASP A 67 3.77 13.04 8.82
N PHE A 68 3.79 12.90 7.51
CA PHE A 68 3.33 11.67 6.89
C PHE A 68 4.21 11.28 5.71
N VAL A 69 4.31 9.97 5.49
CA VAL A 69 5.03 9.38 4.37
C VAL A 69 4.03 8.57 3.56
N ILE A 70 3.98 8.83 2.25
CA ILE A 70 3.14 8.10 1.31
C ILE A 70 4.00 7.01 0.67
N LYS A 71 3.56 5.77 0.80
CA LYS A 71 4.24 4.62 0.21
C LYS A 71 3.59 4.24 -1.11
N THR A 72 4.22 3.33 -1.86
CA THR A 72 3.65 2.81 -3.11
C THR A 72 2.40 1.98 -2.82
N ALA A 73 1.54 1.80 -3.83
CA ALA A 73 0.31 1.03 -3.68
C ALA A 73 0.59 -0.36 -3.07
N PRO A 74 -0.30 -0.88 -2.19
CA PRO A 74 -0.09 -2.19 -1.59
C PRO A 74 0.09 -3.28 -2.65
N ALA A 75 0.99 -4.24 -2.39
CA ALA A 75 1.25 -5.35 -3.31
C ALA A 75 -0.04 -6.12 -3.64
N ALA A 76 -0.90 -6.31 -2.65
CA ALA A 76 -2.18 -6.98 -2.85
C ALA A 76 -3.06 -6.27 -3.89
N VAL A 77 -3.15 -4.96 -3.81
CA VAL A 77 -3.94 -4.17 -4.76
C VAL A 77 -3.36 -4.26 -6.18
N GLN A 78 -2.04 -4.14 -6.30
CA GLN A 78 -1.36 -4.26 -7.59
C GLN A 78 -1.54 -5.65 -8.22
N LEU A 79 -1.49 -6.70 -7.40
CA LEU A 79 -1.72 -8.07 -7.85
C LEU A 79 -3.16 -8.28 -8.34
N LEU A 80 -4.15 -7.72 -7.65
CA LEU A 80 -5.54 -7.79 -8.09
C LEU A 80 -5.75 -7.08 -9.42
N GLU A 81 -5.13 -5.92 -9.61
CA GLU A 81 -5.20 -5.19 -10.87
C GLU A 81 -4.54 -5.98 -12.02
N ALA A 82 -3.37 -6.57 -11.77
CA ALA A 82 -2.64 -7.36 -12.76
C ALA A 82 -3.42 -8.62 -13.14
N ALA A 83 -4.07 -9.26 -12.18
CA ALA A 83 -4.89 -10.46 -12.39
C ALA A 83 -6.30 -10.14 -12.91
N LYS A 84 -6.70 -8.87 -12.91
CA LYS A 84 -8.02 -8.40 -13.34
C LYS A 84 -9.17 -9.01 -12.53
N VAL A 85 -8.98 -9.16 -11.23
CA VAL A 85 -10.00 -9.67 -10.31
C VAL A 85 -10.32 -8.63 -9.24
N LYS A 86 -11.50 -8.72 -8.65
CA LYS A 86 -11.96 -7.75 -7.66
C LYS A 86 -11.45 -8.06 -6.25
N GLY A 87 -11.16 -9.30 -5.96
CA GLY A 87 -10.69 -9.72 -4.65
C GLY A 87 -9.95 -11.04 -4.70
N GLY A 88 -9.18 -11.30 -3.65
CA GLY A 88 -8.45 -12.55 -3.48
C GLY A 88 -9.35 -13.70 -3.01
N SER A 89 -8.77 -14.89 -2.91
CA SER A 89 -9.47 -16.07 -2.43
C SER A 89 -9.66 -16.06 -0.91
N GLY A 90 -10.82 -16.50 -0.46
CA GLY A 90 -11.06 -16.76 0.96
C GLY A 90 -10.35 -18.04 1.46
N GLU A 91 -10.01 -18.94 0.54
CA GLU A 91 -9.28 -20.17 0.83
C GLU A 91 -8.10 -20.32 -0.14
N PRO A 92 -7.05 -19.49 -0.02
CA PRO A 92 -5.99 -19.42 -1.05
C PRO A 92 -5.19 -20.71 -1.21
N ASN A 93 -5.12 -21.55 -0.21
CA ASN A 93 -4.45 -22.84 -0.29
C ASN A 93 -5.26 -23.90 -1.07
N ARG A 94 -6.54 -23.69 -1.23
CA ARG A 94 -7.46 -24.64 -1.91
C ARG A 94 -8.04 -24.08 -3.20
N LYS A 95 -8.45 -22.82 -3.18
CA LYS A 95 -9.12 -22.17 -4.31
C LYS A 95 -8.23 -21.09 -4.88
N LYS A 96 -7.79 -21.27 -6.12
CA LYS A 96 -7.04 -20.24 -6.87
C LYS A 96 -8.04 -19.46 -7.72
N VAL A 97 -7.97 -18.13 -7.63
CA VAL A 97 -8.95 -17.25 -8.30
C VAL A 97 -8.42 -16.66 -9.59
N ALA A 98 -7.10 -16.62 -9.78
CA ALA A 98 -6.48 -16.04 -10.95
C ALA A 98 -5.04 -16.51 -11.10
N SER A 99 -4.42 -16.14 -12.21
CA SER A 99 -2.99 -16.37 -12.45
C SER A 99 -2.36 -15.13 -13.08
N ILE A 100 -1.08 -14.92 -12.79
CA ILE A 100 -0.27 -13.86 -13.40
C ILE A 100 1.05 -14.45 -13.86
N THR A 101 1.77 -13.71 -14.70
CA THR A 101 3.08 -14.14 -15.21
C THR A 101 4.21 -13.55 -14.35
N TRP A 102 5.42 -14.13 -14.50
CA TRP A 102 6.60 -13.58 -13.83
C TRP A 102 6.95 -12.17 -14.32
N GLU A 103 6.61 -11.83 -15.56
CA GLU A 103 6.79 -10.48 -16.09
C GLU A 103 5.94 -9.46 -15.32
N GLN A 104 4.68 -9.82 -15.02
CA GLN A 104 3.78 -8.98 -14.21
C GLN A 104 4.29 -8.85 -12.79
N VAL A 105 4.81 -9.94 -12.20
CA VAL A 105 5.43 -9.92 -10.86
C VAL A 105 6.63 -8.98 -10.85
N ARG A 106 7.46 -9.03 -11.89
CA ARG A 106 8.63 -8.16 -12.02
C ARG A 106 8.23 -6.68 -12.09
N ALA A 107 7.22 -6.35 -12.88
CA ALA A 107 6.73 -4.98 -13.00
C ALA A 107 6.26 -4.43 -11.65
N ILE A 108 5.51 -5.24 -10.88
CA ILE A 108 5.06 -4.87 -9.54
C ILE A 108 6.25 -4.69 -8.59
N ALA A 109 7.22 -5.60 -8.66
CA ALA A 109 8.41 -5.55 -7.81
C ALA A 109 9.24 -4.30 -8.09
N GLU A 110 9.43 -3.93 -9.36
CA GLU A 110 10.15 -2.72 -9.75
C GLU A 110 9.47 -1.45 -9.22
N ASP A 111 8.15 -1.39 -9.33
CA ASP A 111 7.37 -0.25 -8.82
C ASP A 111 7.47 -0.13 -7.30
N LYS A 112 7.55 -1.25 -6.60
CA LYS A 112 7.54 -1.30 -5.14
C LYS A 112 8.93 -1.34 -4.51
N MET A 113 10.00 -1.40 -5.29
CA MET A 113 11.38 -1.47 -4.76
C MET A 113 11.70 -0.42 -3.69
N PRO A 114 11.26 0.85 -3.80
CA PRO A 114 11.55 1.84 -2.76
C PRO A 114 11.01 1.48 -1.37
N ASP A 115 9.95 0.68 -1.30
CA ASP A 115 9.30 0.28 -0.05
C ASP A 115 9.73 -1.08 0.45
N LEU A 116 10.43 -1.86 -0.38
CA LEU A 116 10.83 -3.23 -0.05
C LEU A 116 12.21 -3.26 0.60
N SER A 117 12.39 -4.23 1.47
CA SER A 117 13.69 -4.50 2.11
C SER A 117 14.63 -5.34 1.23
N ALA A 118 14.18 -5.74 0.04
CA ALA A 118 14.97 -6.53 -0.89
C ALA A 118 16.09 -5.71 -1.52
N PHE A 119 17.27 -6.33 -1.66
CA PHE A 119 18.42 -5.68 -2.30
C PHE A 119 18.45 -5.89 -3.81
N THR A 120 17.80 -6.95 -4.31
CA THR A 120 17.79 -7.29 -5.73
C THR A 120 16.36 -7.41 -6.22
N ILE A 121 16.18 -7.26 -7.54
CA ILE A 121 14.84 -7.40 -8.14
C ILE A 121 14.31 -8.83 -8.01
N GLU A 122 15.19 -9.83 -8.07
CA GLU A 122 14.83 -11.24 -7.90
C GLU A 122 14.25 -11.50 -6.50
N SER A 123 14.87 -10.95 -5.47
CA SER A 123 14.35 -11.04 -4.09
C SER A 123 13.00 -10.36 -3.96
N ALA A 124 12.84 -9.19 -4.59
CA ALA A 124 11.58 -8.46 -4.60
C ALA A 124 10.49 -9.28 -5.32
N MET A 125 10.81 -9.90 -6.44
CA MET A 125 9.88 -10.77 -7.17
C MET A 125 9.44 -11.95 -6.30
N SER A 126 10.35 -12.55 -5.54
CA SER A 126 10.00 -13.64 -4.62
C SER A 126 9.02 -13.18 -3.54
N MET A 127 9.20 -11.98 -3.00
CA MET A 127 8.30 -11.39 -2.01
C MET A 127 6.89 -11.18 -2.61
N ILE A 128 6.83 -10.62 -3.81
CA ILE A 128 5.56 -10.38 -4.50
C ILE A 128 4.86 -11.69 -4.85
N ALA A 129 5.60 -12.69 -5.33
CA ALA A 129 5.07 -14.01 -5.64
C ALA A 129 4.49 -14.69 -4.38
N GLY A 130 5.16 -14.55 -3.24
CA GLY A 130 4.65 -15.04 -1.96
C GLY A 130 3.33 -14.38 -1.55
N THR A 131 3.21 -13.08 -1.75
CA THR A 131 1.97 -12.34 -1.51
C THR A 131 0.86 -12.84 -2.43
N ALA A 132 1.15 -13.04 -3.71
CA ALA A 132 0.19 -13.58 -4.68
C ALA A 132 -0.30 -14.96 -4.25
N ARG A 133 0.59 -15.83 -3.81
CA ARG A 133 0.24 -17.16 -3.30
C ARG A 133 -0.74 -17.06 -2.11
N SER A 134 -0.50 -16.13 -1.20
CA SER A 134 -1.37 -15.93 -0.04
C SER A 134 -2.75 -15.40 -0.41
N MET A 135 -2.90 -14.85 -1.60
CA MET A 135 -4.18 -14.34 -2.12
C MET A 135 -4.91 -15.33 -3.02
N GLY A 136 -4.33 -16.50 -3.28
CA GLY A 136 -4.89 -17.47 -4.22
C GLY A 136 -4.63 -17.12 -5.69
N ILE A 137 -3.60 -16.33 -5.97
CA ILE A 137 -3.17 -15.99 -7.31
C ILE A 137 -1.92 -16.83 -7.64
N THR A 138 -1.97 -17.59 -8.72
CA THR A 138 -0.86 -18.43 -9.16
C THR A 138 0.06 -17.64 -10.08
N VAL A 139 1.36 -17.78 -9.90
CA VAL A 139 2.35 -17.21 -10.83
C VAL A 139 2.72 -18.30 -11.83
N THR A 140 2.44 -18.05 -13.12
CA THR A 140 2.65 -19.01 -14.19
C THR A 140 4.01 -18.83 -14.86
N GLY A 141 4.57 -19.93 -15.38
CA GLY A 141 5.85 -19.95 -16.06
C GLY A 141 6.98 -20.39 -15.15
N GLU A 142 8.15 -20.55 -15.74
CA GLU A 142 9.35 -20.91 -15.00
C GLU A 142 9.89 -19.69 -14.24
N LYS A 143 10.34 -19.94 -13.03
CA LYS A 143 11.01 -18.91 -12.22
C LYS A 143 12.28 -18.46 -12.94
N PRO A 144 12.44 -17.17 -13.27
CA PRO A 144 13.57 -16.71 -14.08
C PRO A 144 14.90 -16.59 -13.35
N PHE A 145 14.96 -17.05 -12.14
CA PHE A 145 16.15 -16.95 -11.30
C PHE A 145 16.30 -18.11 -10.31
#